data_0c9507378b382188d360d457b6f885b9
#
_entry.id   0c9507378b382188d360d457b6f885b9
#
_cell.length_a   1.000
_cell.length_b   1.000
_cell.length_c   1.000
_cell.angle_alpha   90.00
_cell.angle_beta   90.00
_cell.angle_gamma   90.00
#
_symmetry.space_group_name_H-M   'P 1'
#
loop_
_entity.id
_entity.type
_entity.pdbx_description
1 polymer ?
#
loop_
_entity_poly.entity_id
_entity_poly.type
_entity_poly.pdbx_seq_one_letter_code
_entity_poly.pdbx_strand_id
1 'polypeptide(L)'
;MKRNFEEFYGKLRGGFFLSSMMEITDGSFCSQRSEGCVMVQLGAYLAEPPAYGKQKYYLPPHSEECTRFLAGECQRAKSLSNVFTCLNLATPKLKWGLEAARSFHRAGGDFVELNVHGGYEPYLRLGKLRAMVLPENSGELFRWIEALTNLD
;
A
#
# COMPACT_ATOMS: atom_id res chain seq x y z
N MET A 1 -17.24 -9.68 -3.29
CA MET A 1 -17.98 -8.85 -4.29
C MET A 1 -16.93 -8.26 -5.23
N LYS A 2 -16.81 -8.78 -6.47
CA LYS A 2 -15.87 -8.20 -7.45
C LYS A 2 -16.33 -6.77 -7.73
N ARG A 3 -15.57 -5.78 -7.26
CA ARG A 3 -15.82 -4.38 -7.60
C ARG A 3 -15.72 -4.25 -9.12
N ASN A 4 -16.62 -3.50 -9.73
CA ASN A 4 -16.63 -3.33 -11.18
C ASN A 4 -15.40 -2.51 -11.60
N PHE A 5 -14.39 -3.17 -12.18
CA PHE A 5 -13.14 -2.55 -12.60
C PHE A 5 -13.35 -1.37 -13.55
N GLU A 6 -14.35 -1.47 -14.44
CA GLU A 6 -14.67 -0.39 -15.40
C GLU A 6 -15.15 0.89 -14.69
N GLU A 7 -15.94 0.75 -13.61
CA GLU A 7 -16.38 1.89 -12.81
C GLU A 7 -15.20 2.60 -12.15
N PHE A 8 -14.27 1.84 -11.57
CA PHE A 8 -13.05 2.39 -10.97
C PHE A 8 -12.17 3.05 -12.02
N TYR A 9 -11.93 2.37 -13.13
CA TYR A 9 -11.11 2.90 -14.22
C TYR A 9 -11.66 4.21 -14.78
N GLY A 10 -12.98 4.32 -14.95
CA GLY A 10 -13.62 5.55 -15.36
C GLY A 10 -13.39 6.72 -14.40
N LYS A 11 -13.39 6.46 -13.08
CA LYS A 11 -13.14 7.48 -12.05
C LYS A 11 -11.66 7.87 -11.94
N LEU A 12 -10.75 6.93 -12.19
CA LEU A 12 -9.30 7.18 -12.09
C LEU A 12 -8.71 7.83 -13.34
N ARG A 13 -9.34 7.60 -14.50
CA ARG A 13 -8.82 8.06 -15.78
C ARG A 13 -8.77 9.59 -15.85
N GLY A 14 -7.56 10.12 -16.13
CA GLY A 14 -7.31 11.55 -16.23
C GLY A 14 -7.24 12.30 -14.89
N GLY A 15 -7.32 11.57 -13.77
CA GLY A 15 -7.20 12.15 -12.44
C GLY A 15 -5.75 12.27 -11.97
N PHE A 16 -5.53 13.13 -10.98
CA PHE A 16 -4.24 13.26 -10.30
C PHE A 16 -4.18 12.30 -9.11
N PHE A 17 -2.98 11.75 -8.86
CA PHE A 17 -2.68 10.92 -7.72
C PHE A 17 -1.65 11.61 -6.82
N LEU A 18 -1.92 11.65 -5.52
CA LEU A 18 -0.92 12.02 -4.54
C LEU A 18 -0.05 10.79 -4.26
N SER A 19 1.21 10.83 -4.72
CA SER A 19 2.15 9.71 -4.57
C SER A 19 2.63 9.55 -3.14
N SER A 20 3.00 8.32 -2.77
CA SER A 20 3.53 8.01 -1.45
C SER A 20 4.94 8.58 -1.24
N MET A 21 5.16 9.11 -0.04
CA MET A 21 6.47 9.51 0.48
C MET A 21 6.62 8.93 1.88
N MET A 22 7.55 7.97 2.03
CA MET A 22 7.78 7.30 3.32
C MET A 22 7.92 8.32 4.46
N GLU A 23 7.29 8.04 5.58
CA GLU A 23 7.22 8.89 6.79
C GLU A 23 6.37 10.17 6.67
N ILE A 24 5.92 10.54 5.48
CA ILE A 24 5.21 11.81 5.21
C ILE A 24 3.74 11.56 4.90
N THR A 25 3.44 10.67 3.94
CA THR A 25 2.07 10.46 3.45
C THR A 25 1.26 9.54 4.35
N ASP A 26 0.96 9.99 5.56
CA ASP A 26 -0.07 9.44 6.43
C ASP A 26 -1.46 9.98 6.06
N GLY A 27 -2.50 9.48 6.73
CA GLY A 27 -3.88 9.91 6.45
C GLY A 27 -4.12 11.39 6.67
N SER A 28 -3.42 12.02 7.62
CA SER A 28 -3.56 13.46 7.92
C SER A 28 -2.92 14.32 6.84
N PHE A 29 -1.72 13.97 6.39
CA PHE A 29 -1.07 14.65 5.28
C PHE A 29 -1.89 14.51 4.00
N CYS A 30 -2.35 13.29 3.70
CA CYS A 30 -3.17 13.03 2.52
C CYS A 30 -4.44 13.88 2.50
N SER A 31 -5.16 14.00 3.62
CA SER A 31 -6.38 14.83 3.68
C SER A 31 -6.12 16.31 3.36
N GLN A 32 -5.00 16.84 3.84
CA GLN A 32 -4.61 18.25 3.64
C GLN A 32 -4.11 18.56 2.23
N ARG A 33 -3.73 17.53 1.46
CA ARG A 33 -3.09 17.68 0.14
C ARG A 33 -3.84 16.97 -0.99
N SER A 34 -5.05 16.46 -0.72
CA SER A 34 -5.84 15.70 -1.69
C SER A 34 -6.70 16.56 -2.62
N GLU A 35 -6.66 17.89 -2.50
CA GLU A 35 -7.43 18.76 -3.38
C GLU A 35 -7.07 18.51 -4.85
N GLY A 36 -8.09 18.24 -5.67
CA GLY A 36 -7.91 17.89 -7.08
C GLY A 36 -7.42 16.48 -7.36
N CYS A 37 -7.11 15.68 -6.32
CA CYS A 37 -6.72 14.28 -6.48
C CYS A 37 -7.95 13.36 -6.56
N VAL A 38 -7.83 12.29 -7.34
CA VAL A 38 -8.81 11.18 -7.36
C VAL A 38 -8.36 10.03 -6.46
N MET A 39 -7.05 9.92 -6.19
CA MET A 39 -6.47 8.90 -5.32
C MET A 39 -5.31 9.49 -4.52
N VAL A 40 -5.17 9.02 -3.28
CA VAL A 40 -4.02 9.30 -2.42
C VAL A 40 -3.35 7.99 -2.01
N GLN A 41 -2.02 8.00 -1.97
CA GLN A 41 -1.23 6.84 -1.55
C GLN A 41 -0.74 7.01 -0.13
N LEU A 42 -1.15 6.10 0.76
CA LEU A 42 -0.71 6.01 2.15
C LEU A 42 0.61 5.23 2.23
N GLY A 43 1.57 5.75 2.93
CA GLY A 43 2.87 5.08 3.15
C GLY A 43 4.04 5.77 2.42
N ALA A 44 5.10 5.10 1.93
CA ALA A 44 5.22 3.63 1.91
C ALA A 44 5.25 3.05 3.33
N TYR A 45 4.45 2.03 3.55
CA TYR A 45 4.48 1.24 4.77
C TYR A 45 5.23 -0.08 4.57
N LEU A 46 5.92 -0.54 5.63
CA LEU A 46 6.66 -1.79 5.63
C LEU A 46 5.91 -2.86 6.42
N ALA A 47 5.59 -3.98 5.78
CA ALA A 47 5.04 -5.16 6.43
C ALA A 47 6.17 -6.13 6.78
N GLU A 48 6.74 -5.96 7.97
CA GLU A 48 7.80 -6.80 8.54
C GLU A 48 7.59 -6.94 10.05
N PRO A 49 6.74 -7.86 10.52
CA PRO A 49 6.38 -8.02 11.93
C PRO A 49 7.56 -8.00 12.91
N PRO A 50 8.70 -8.67 12.65
CA PRO A 50 9.85 -8.64 13.57
C PRO A 50 10.52 -7.28 13.72
N ALA A 51 10.26 -6.34 12.79
CA ALA A 51 10.81 -4.99 12.81
C ALA A 51 9.83 -3.94 13.36
N TYR A 52 8.59 -4.34 13.68
CA TYR A 52 7.58 -3.43 14.21
C TYR A 52 8.09 -2.71 15.48
N GLY A 53 7.76 -1.44 15.58
CA GLY A 53 8.20 -0.57 16.68
C GLY A 53 9.58 0.07 16.49
N LYS A 54 10.37 -0.35 15.51
CA LYS A 54 11.66 0.30 15.20
C LYS A 54 11.47 1.68 14.59
N GLN A 55 10.47 1.81 13.73
CA GLN A 55 10.11 3.05 13.04
C GLN A 55 8.58 3.12 12.84
N LYS A 56 8.03 4.33 12.71
CA LYS A 56 6.60 4.56 12.56
C LYS A 56 5.99 4.04 11.25
N TYR A 57 6.81 3.76 10.24
CA TYR A 57 6.36 3.25 8.95
C TYR A 57 6.26 1.72 8.88
N TYR A 58 6.55 1.00 9.97
CA TYR A 58 6.26 -0.42 10.07
C TYR A 58 4.80 -0.65 10.49
N LEU A 59 4.10 -1.47 9.71
CA LEU A 59 2.72 -1.86 10.04
C LEU A 59 2.67 -2.74 11.28
N PRO A 60 1.62 -2.61 12.13
CA PRO A 60 1.39 -3.51 13.25
C PRO A 60 1.37 -4.97 12.82
N PRO A 61 1.99 -5.88 13.62
CA PRO A 61 2.16 -7.28 13.22
C PRO A 61 0.88 -8.11 13.31
N HIS A 62 -0.04 -7.70 14.18
CA HIS A 62 -1.30 -8.42 14.39
C HIS A 62 -2.38 -7.88 13.48
N SER A 63 -3.10 -8.78 12.81
CA SER A 63 -4.10 -8.48 11.80
C SER A 63 -5.18 -7.48 12.28
N GLU A 64 -5.67 -7.61 13.51
CA GLU A 64 -6.67 -6.69 14.07
C GLU A 64 -6.11 -5.30 14.34
N GLU A 65 -4.91 -5.24 14.92
CA GLU A 65 -4.22 -3.98 15.20
C GLU A 65 -3.86 -3.26 13.89
N CYS A 66 -3.34 -3.98 12.91
CA CYS A 66 -3.04 -3.48 11.57
C CYS A 66 -4.30 -2.94 10.88
N THR A 67 -5.41 -3.69 10.94
CA THR A 67 -6.70 -3.25 10.39
C THR A 67 -7.18 -1.97 11.06
N ARG A 68 -7.11 -1.88 12.39
CA ARG A 68 -7.52 -0.69 13.15
C ARG A 68 -6.65 0.53 12.81
N PHE A 69 -5.34 0.33 12.75
CA PHE A 69 -4.40 1.38 12.34
C PHE A 69 -4.72 1.90 10.93
N LEU A 70 -4.84 1.00 9.96
CA LEU A 70 -5.13 1.35 8.56
C LEU A 70 -6.53 1.96 8.38
N ALA A 71 -7.53 1.54 9.18
CA ALA A 71 -8.86 2.15 9.18
C ALA A 71 -8.79 3.63 9.62
N GLY A 72 -8.00 3.93 10.64
CA GLY A 72 -7.74 5.31 11.06
C GLY A 72 -7.06 6.13 9.97
N GLU A 73 -6.08 5.55 9.25
CA GLU A 73 -5.41 6.20 8.12
C GLU A 73 -6.39 6.50 6.98
N CYS A 74 -7.21 5.51 6.57
CA CYS A 74 -8.22 5.68 5.53
C CYS A 74 -9.26 6.74 5.91
N GLN A 75 -9.75 6.71 7.15
CA GLN A 75 -10.72 7.68 7.64
C GLN A 75 -10.17 9.12 7.60
N ARG A 76 -8.93 9.32 8.05
CA ARG A 76 -8.28 10.62 7.98
C ARG A 76 -8.07 11.08 6.54
N ALA A 77 -7.53 10.21 5.68
CA ALA A 77 -7.28 10.54 4.28
C ALA A 77 -8.55 10.99 3.53
N LYS A 78 -9.69 10.38 3.84
CA LYS A 78 -11.00 10.68 3.23
C LYS A 78 -11.79 11.79 3.93
N SER A 79 -11.25 12.39 5.00
CA SER A 79 -12.03 13.31 5.86
C SER A 79 -12.43 14.63 5.20
N LEU A 80 -11.65 15.13 4.25
CA LEU A 80 -11.89 16.41 3.56
C LEU A 80 -12.26 16.24 2.08
N SER A 81 -12.09 15.04 1.52
CA SER A 81 -12.32 14.80 0.09
C SER A 81 -12.74 13.34 -0.18
N ASN A 82 -13.55 13.16 -1.22
CA ASN A 82 -13.96 11.81 -1.65
C ASN A 82 -12.91 11.20 -2.58
N VAL A 83 -11.76 10.83 -2.03
CA VAL A 83 -10.65 10.22 -2.76
C VAL A 83 -10.60 8.71 -2.55
N PHE A 84 -10.05 7.98 -3.51
CA PHE A 84 -9.62 6.61 -3.28
C PHE A 84 -8.35 6.58 -2.44
N THR A 85 -8.23 5.57 -1.58
CA THR A 85 -7.02 5.31 -0.81
C THR A 85 -6.28 4.13 -1.39
N CYS A 86 -4.96 4.27 -1.54
CA CYS A 86 -4.07 3.22 -1.98
C CYS A 86 -2.99 2.99 -0.91
N LEU A 87 -2.76 1.75 -0.52
CA LEU A 87 -1.65 1.39 0.35
C LEU A 87 -0.40 1.13 -0.49
N ASN A 88 0.61 2.00 -0.38
CA ASN A 88 1.92 1.71 -0.95
C ASN A 88 2.67 0.80 0.04
N LEU A 89 2.86 -0.45 -0.38
CA LEU A 89 3.29 -1.55 0.47
C LEU A 89 4.65 -2.10 0.05
N ALA A 90 5.59 -2.11 0.99
CA ALA A 90 6.87 -2.81 0.87
C ALA A 90 6.94 -3.94 1.89
N THR A 91 7.54 -5.07 1.51
CA THR A 91 7.70 -6.21 2.40
C THR A 91 8.81 -7.14 1.91
N PRO A 92 9.58 -7.78 2.80
CA PRO A 92 10.57 -8.78 2.38
C PRO A 92 9.97 -10.18 2.16
N LYS A 93 8.73 -10.43 2.61
CA LYS A 93 8.05 -11.73 2.49
C LYS A 93 6.63 -11.57 1.99
N LEU A 94 6.30 -12.30 0.92
CA LEU A 94 4.95 -12.30 0.32
C LEU A 94 3.82 -12.51 1.36
N LYS A 95 3.98 -13.48 2.27
CA LYS A 95 2.98 -13.75 3.31
C LYS A 95 2.61 -12.49 4.10
N TRP A 96 3.59 -11.71 4.53
CA TRP A 96 3.33 -10.48 5.30
C TRP A 96 2.64 -9.39 4.45
N GLY A 97 3.01 -9.32 3.17
CA GLY A 97 2.36 -8.41 2.22
C GLY A 97 0.89 -8.76 2.02
N LEU A 98 0.58 -10.04 1.86
CA LEU A 98 -0.82 -10.52 1.72
C LEU A 98 -1.64 -10.25 2.98
N GLU A 99 -1.06 -10.46 4.17
CA GLU A 99 -1.72 -10.15 5.44
C GLU A 99 -2.00 -8.64 5.60
N ALA A 100 -1.04 -7.80 5.23
CA ALA A 100 -1.22 -6.34 5.23
C ALA A 100 -2.28 -5.89 4.22
N ALA A 101 -2.27 -6.45 3.00
CA ALA A 101 -3.27 -6.16 1.98
C ALA A 101 -4.69 -6.54 2.41
N ARG A 102 -4.86 -7.73 3.05
CA ARG A 102 -6.15 -8.13 3.64
C ARG A 102 -6.58 -7.19 4.77
N SER A 103 -5.64 -6.76 5.62
CA SER A 103 -5.94 -5.82 6.70
C SER A 103 -6.38 -4.46 6.14
N PHE A 104 -5.74 -4.00 5.06
CA PHE A 104 -6.12 -2.77 4.39
C PHE A 104 -7.50 -2.87 3.72
N HIS A 105 -7.81 -3.98 3.09
CA HIS A 105 -9.14 -4.22 2.54
C HIS A 105 -10.22 -4.17 3.64
N ARG A 106 -10.00 -4.88 4.77
CA ARG A 106 -10.93 -4.83 5.93
C ARG A 106 -11.05 -3.43 6.54
N ALA A 107 -10.01 -2.63 6.44
CA ALA A 107 -9.98 -1.24 6.88
C ALA A 107 -10.76 -0.28 5.97
N GLY A 108 -11.33 -0.75 4.87
CA GLY A 108 -12.04 0.08 3.89
C GLY A 108 -11.12 0.77 2.87
N GLY A 109 -9.90 0.28 2.70
CA GLY A 109 -8.98 0.70 1.66
C GLY A 109 -9.43 0.23 0.27
N ASP A 110 -9.01 0.95 -0.76
CA ASP A 110 -9.51 0.74 -2.12
C ASP A 110 -8.51 -0.02 -3.00
N PHE A 111 -7.22 0.29 -2.92
CA PHE A 111 -6.17 -0.26 -3.78
C PHE A 111 -4.91 -0.57 -2.97
N VAL A 112 -4.14 -1.55 -3.44
CA VAL A 112 -2.78 -1.83 -2.93
C VAL A 112 -1.79 -1.66 -4.07
N GLU A 113 -0.72 -0.92 -3.83
CA GLU A 113 0.42 -0.78 -4.73
C GLU A 113 1.62 -1.51 -4.13
N LEU A 114 2.12 -2.52 -4.83
CA LEU A 114 3.39 -3.15 -4.46
C LEU A 114 4.54 -2.21 -4.79
N ASN A 115 5.30 -1.83 -3.76
CA ASN A 115 6.46 -0.96 -3.96
C ASN A 115 7.62 -1.73 -4.63
N VAL A 116 7.86 -1.41 -5.89
CA VAL A 116 8.95 -1.96 -6.71
C VAL A 116 9.92 -0.87 -7.20
N HIS A 117 9.95 0.28 -6.52
CA HIS A 117 10.86 1.38 -6.87
C HIS A 117 11.78 1.81 -5.72
N GLY A 118 11.43 1.46 -4.48
CA GLY A 118 12.14 1.86 -3.29
C GLY A 118 13.59 1.38 -3.24
N GLY A 119 14.42 2.12 -2.50
CA GLY A 119 15.86 1.89 -2.38
C GLY A 119 16.33 1.43 -1.00
N TYR A 120 15.43 0.94 -0.14
CA TYR A 120 15.80 0.49 1.21
C TYR A 120 16.74 -0.72 1.15
N GLU A 121 18.03 -0.49 1.47
CA GLU A 121 19.14 -1.42 1.25
C GLU A 121 18.91 -2.83 1.84
N PRO A 122 18.38 -3.01 3.06
CA PRO A 122 18.12 -4.34 3.58
C PRO A 122 17.18 -5.17 2.71
N TYR A 123 16.21 -4.55 2.03
CA TYR A 123 15.29 -5.24 1.14
C TYR A 123 15.87 -5.46 -0.25
N LEU A 124 16.71 -4.53 -0.73
CA LEU A 124 17.42 -4.72 -2.02
C LEU A 124 18.31 -5.95 -2.00
N ARG A 125 19.02 -6.20 -0.88
CA ARG A 125 19.87 -7.40 -0.70
C ARG A 125 19.07 -8.70 -0.71
N LEU A 126 17.76 -8.62 -0.49
CA LEU A 126 16.84 -9.76 -0.57
C LEU A 126 16.14 -9.86 -1.94
N GLY A 127 16.58 -9.10 -2.93
CA GLY A 127 15.93 -9.05 -4.25
C GLY A 127 14.55 -8.40 -4.24
N LYS A 128 14.27 -7.48 -3.30
CA LYS A 128 12.98 -6.79 -3.15
C LYS A 128 13.05 -5.34 -3.60
N LEU A 129 11.93 -4.64 -3.60
CA LEU A 129 11.80 -3.27 -4.07
C LEU A 129 12.28 -3.15 -5.53
N ARG A 130 13.09 -2.16 -5.88
CA ARG A 130 13.58 -1.98 -7.25
C ARG A 130 14.41 -3.17 -7.78
N ALA A 131 14.92 -4.03 -6.90
CA ALA A 131 15.58 -5.25 -7.34
C ALA A 131 14.60 -6.30 -7.91
N MET A 132 13.30 -6.22 -7.60
CA MET A 132 12.30 -7.16 -8.13
C MET A 132 12.08 -7.04 -9.64
N VAL A 133 12.36 -5.87 -10.22
CA VAL A 133 12.19 -5.65 -11.67
C VAL A 133 13.39 -6.09 -12.50
N LEU A 134 14.46 -6.56 -11.85
CA LEU A 134 15.61 -7.13 -12.54
C LEU A 134 15.24 -8.51 -13.13
N PRO A 135 15.79 -8.89 -14.28
CA PRO A 135 15.44 -10.16 -14.96
C PRO A 135 15.54 -11.39 -14.04
N GLU A 136 16.57 -11.47 -13.21
CA GLU A 136 16.81 -12.58 -12.29
C GLU A 136 15.75 -12.71 -11.19
N ASN A 137 15.01 -11.64 -10.89
CA ASN A 137 13.96 -11.60 -9.85
C ASN A 137 12.53 -11.54 -10.43
N SER A 138 12.39 -11.45 -11.74
CA SER A 138 11.09 -11.22 -12.41
C SER A 138 10.07 -12.33 -12.12
N GLY A 139 10.49 -13.58 -12.04
CA GLY A 139 9.62 -14.69 -11.71
C GLY A 139 8.98 -14.56 -10.32
N GLU A 140 9.72 -14.01 -9.35
CA GLU A 140 9.15 -13.72 -8.03
C GLU A 140 8.18 -12.52 -8.09
N LEU A 141 8.50 -11.48 -8.83
CA LEU A 141 7.60 -10.35 -9.02
C LEU A 141 6.24 -10.79 -9.59
N PHE A 142 6.24 -11.61 -10.64
CA PHE A 142 5.00 -12.15 -11.20
C PHE A 142 4.19 -12.98 -10.20
N ARG A 143 4.86 -13.83 -9.43
CA ARG A 143 4.20 -14.60 -8.35
C ARG A 143 3.55 -13.67 -7.30
N TRP A 144 4.18 -12.55 -6.96
CA TRP A 144 3.63 -11.58 -6.00
C TRP A 144 2.43 -10.83 -6.57
N ILE A 145 2.51 -10.41 -7.85
CA ILE A 145 1.40 -9.76 -8.54
C ILE A 145 0.20 -10.72 -8.59
N GLU A 146 0.42 -11.96 -9.02
CA GLU A 146 -0.62 -12.98 -9.09
C GLU A 146 -1.28 -13.21 -7.72
N ALA A 147 -0.48 -13.35 -6.67
CA ALA A 147 -1.00 -13.57 -5.32
C ALA A 147 -1.79 -12.38 -4.78
N LEU A 148 -1.39 -11.13 -5.10
CA LEU A 148 -2.09 -9.92 -4.69
C LEU A 148 -3.39 -9.71 -5.49
N THR A 149 -3.40 -10.03 -6.78
CA THR A 149 -4.59 -9.90 -7.63
C THR A 149 -5.66 -10.95 -7.35
N ASN A 150 -5.27 -12.09 -6.78
CA ASN A 150 -6.16 -13.18 -6.38
C ASN A 150 -6.54 -13.14 -4.88
N LEU A 151 -6.30 -12.03 -4.20
CA LEU A 151 -6.78 -11.84 -2.83
C LEU A 151 -8.31 -11.70 -2.81
N ASP A 152 -8.94 -12.58 -2.00
CA ASP A 152 -10.38 -12.54 -1.68
C ASP A 152 -10.68 -11.46 -0.61
#